data_6c80e1b7b1c9643e6c7072e3f4e6a880
#
_entry.id   6c80e1b7b1c9643e6c7072e3f4e6a880
#
_cell.length_a   1.000
_cell.length_b   1.000
_cell.length_c   1.000
_cell.angle_alpha   90.00
_cell.angle_beta   90.00
_cell.angle_gamma   90.00
#
_symmetry.space_group_name_H-M   'P 1'
#
loop_
_entity.id
_entity.type
_entity.pdbx_description
1 polymer ?
#
loop_
_entity_poly.entity_id
_entity_poly.type
_entity_poly.pdbx_seq_one_letter_code
_entity_poly.pdbx_strand_id
1 'polypeptide(L)'
;MKKQSGMTACATCGRRDFIYGLLTATAGVAAAGATVPSRELADFFAALPAPTPADAIPDKTGAVNVRLVFAIWDDVQVKKTWPNVGFDFRPVMKNVTDALNAGVPGVKFVPGMAFDGAGAAKILDEDAKSGDVKGYLVIQMNSWPKAIAGIVKAGKPTLFCSFPYSGIGGWDVQNAAMLRRKVKDYAFMSSLDFSDTIGAARAFEALKSGTGDDFVKAATGYRLAHTPPESGIKPCEGPLDCLSPEETLAAVKGKKILSVERCDEKMKAKILKDFGIVVEDVKFDELNAAWEKVPDALARAKVDEWKRTARKIAGVSDETLFGCAKQFYGMKEVLKAHGAVAISVNCLGGCYTGKLQAYPCLGFMELQDLGLFGTCENDIRSTTAMVVFNALTKGRMGYISDPAIDSSRRAMVFAHCVATRKFLGPQDAPAPYEIETHSEDREGASVRALAPVNYPVTTVQLHFFGDGGRGCVLVQTGRTIGNDLDDRACRTKIVAEVTGDFEKSYGLWDLWGWHRVTFLGDFKKDVEAFAKKIGYRVVYES
;
A
#
# COMPACT_ATOMS: atom_id res chain seq x y z
N MET A 1 29.62 13.94 32.94
CA MET A 1 29.90 14.38 31.54
C MET A 1 28.88 13.67 30.66
N LYS A 2 27.83 14.40 30.25
CA LYS A 2 26.76 13.89 29.38
C LYS A 2 27.29 13.97 27.94
N LYS A 3 27.39 12.82 27.25
CA LYS A 3 27.59 12.80 25.80
C LYS A 3 26.25 13.15 25.17
N GLN A 4 26.17 14.29 24.53
CA GLN A 4 25.15 14.63 23.54
C GLN A 4 25.38 13.71 22.34
N SER A 5 24.39 12.84 22.02
CA SER A 5 24.33 12.15 20.75
C SER A 5 23.92 13.17 19.69
N GLY A 6 24.91 13.76 19.03
CA GLY A 6 24.66 14.66 17.90
C GLY A 6 24.11 13.87 16.72
N MET A 7 23.05 14.39 16.11
CA MET A 7 22.59 13.99 14.78
C MET A 7 23.75 14.16 13.80
N THR A 8 24.41 13.07 13.44
CA THR A 8 25.31 13.06 12.30
C THR A 8 24.46 12.92 11.03
N ALA A 9 24.19 14.03 10.36
CA ALA A 9 23.68 13.99 8.99
C ALA A 9 24.65 13.14 8.16
N CYS A 10 24.12 12.15 7.45
CA CYS A 10 24.90 11.28 6.59
C CYS A 10 25.67 12.13 5.57
N ALA A 11 26.99 12.25 5.74
CA ALA A 11 27.87 13.10 4.92
C ALA A 11 28.03 12.61 3.47
N THR A 12 27.38 11.51 3.08
CA THR A 12 27.46 10.91 1.74
C THR A 12 26.26 11.19 0.86
N CYS A 13 25.21 11.86 1.35
CA CYS A 13 24.10 12.30 0.53
C CYS A 13 24.50 13.56 -0.26
N GLY A 14 24.87 13.39 -1.52
CA GLY A 14 25.20 14.47 -2.41
C GLY A 14 24.00 15.39 -2.66
N ARG A 15 24.26 16.71 -2.80
CA ARG A 15 23.27 17.78 -3.04
C ARG A 15 22.32 17.57 -4.23
N ARG A 16 22.46 16.50 -5.01
CA ARG A 16 21.59 16.19 -6.16
C ARG A 16 20.26 15.56 -5.77
N ASP A 17 20.19 14.82 -4.67
CA ASP A 17 18.96 14.14 -4.25
C ASP A 17 17.97 15.07 -3.55
N PHE A 18 18.38 16.29 -3.21
CA PHE A 18 17.54 17.32 -2.58
C PHE A 18 16.75 18.17 -3.59
N ILE A 19 17.04 18.09 -4.89
CA ILE A 19 16.51 19.00 -5.91
C ILE A 19 15.21 18.50 -6.55
N TYR A 20 14.87 17.23 -6.45
CA TYR A 20 13.60 16.70 -6.98
C TYR A 20 12.35 17.07 -6.15
N GLY A 21 12.50 17.71 -5.01
CA GLY A 21 11.43 18.14 -4.12
C GLY A 21 11.04 19.63 -4.18
N LEU A 22 11.64 20.44 -5.03
CA LEU A 22 11.54 21.92 -4.90
C LEU A 22 11.19 22.67 -6.18
N LEU A 23 10.28 22.18 -6.98
CA LEU A 23 9.67 23.00 -8.04
C LEU A 23 8.20 22.63 -8.18
N THR A 24 7.33 23.40 -7.59
CA THR A 24 6.21 24.16 -8.13
C THR A 24 5.17 24.45 -7.06
N ALA A 25 5.20 25.65 -6.55
CA ALA A 25 4.04 26.29 -5.94
C ALA A 25 3.70 27.51 -6.80
N THR A 26 2.53 27.54 -7.40
CA THR A 26 1.72 28.76 -7.58
C THR A 26 0.30 28.41 -7.99
N ALA A 27 -0.62 28.75 -7.09
CA ALA A 27 -1.91 29.42 -7.21
C ALA A 27 -2.92 29.02 -8.29
N GLY A 28 -4.14 28.79 -7.81
CA GLY A 28 -5.37 28.96 -8.60
C GLY A 28 -6.58 28.33 -7.95
N VAL A 29 -7.37 29.14 -7.21
CA VAL A 29 -8.72 28.78 -6.79
C VAL A 29 -9.61 28.74 -8.02
N ALA A 30 -10.33 27.66 -8.24
CA ALA A 30 -11.43 27.63 -9.19
C ALA A 30 -12.55 26.66 -8.75
N ALA A 31 -13.73 27.08 -9.03
CA ALA A 31 -15.05 26.66 -8.59
C ALA A 31 -15.42 25.20 -8.90
N ALA A 32 -16.40 24.72 -8.14
CA ALA A 32 -17.04 23.41 -8.22
C ALA A 32 -17.45 22.99 -9.64
N GLY A 33 -17.16 21.71 -10.01
CA GLY A 33 -17.91 21.01 -11.05
C GLY A 33 -17.12 20.39 -12.19
N ALA A 34 -15.79 20.52 -12.28
CA ALA A 34 -15.00 19.79 -13.26
C ALA A 34 -13.92 18.99 -12.54
N THR A 35 -13.93 17.67 -12.67
CA THR A 35 -12.83 16.80 -12.26
C THR A 35 -11.63 17.12 -13.15
N VAL A 36 -10.79 18.05 -12.71
CA VAL A 36 -9.49 18.27 -13.34
C VAL A 36 -8.62 17.05 -12.94
N PRO A 37 -8.01 16.33 -13.89
CA PRO A 37 -7.04 15.30 -13.56
C PRO A 37 -5.97 15.89 -12.63
N SER A 38 -5.55 15.13 -11.61
CA SER A 38 -4.42 15.56 -10.79
C SER A 38 -3.21 15.79 -11.69
N ARG A 39 -2.28 16.66 -11.28
CA ARG A 39 -1.08 16.96 -12.07
C ARG A 39 -0.30 15.69 -12.37
N GLU A 40 -0.26 14.76 -11.42
CA GLU A 40 0.39 13.46 -11.56
C GLU A 40 -0.32 12.54 -12.57
N LEU A 41 -1.63 12.65 -12.71
CA LEU A 41 -2.35 11.96 -13.77
C LEU A 41 -2.02 12.56 -15.14
N ALA A 42 -1.86 13.90 -15.21
CA ALA A 42 -1.40 14.57 -16.41
C ALA A 42 0.05 14.16 -16.75
N ASP A 43 0.91 14.04 -15.74
CA ASP A 43 2.30 13.56 -15.91
C ASP A 43 2.32 12.08 -16.31
N PHE A 44 1.45 11.24 -15.74
CA PHE A 44 1.25 9.86 -16.18
C PHE A 44 0.81 9.79 -17.65
N PHE A 45 -0.15 10.63 -18.07
CA PHE A 45 -0.57 10.69 -19.47
C PHE A 45 0.48 11.30 -20.39
N ALA A 46 1.30 12.23 -19.90
CA ALA A 46 2.42 12.81 -20.65
C ALA A 46 3.57 11.80 -20.84
N ALA A 47 3.72 10.86 -19.90
CA ALA A 47 4.68 9.74 -20.03
C ALA A 47 4.18 8.63 -20.97
N LEU A 48 2.86 8.57 -21.27
CA LEU A 48 2.37 7.69 -22.32
C LEU A 48 2.82 8.22 -23.70
N PRO A 49 3.15 7.34 -24.66
CA PRO A 49 3.36 7.78 -26.03
C PRO A 49 2.18 8.67 -26.47
N ALA A 50 2.49 9.81 -27.09
CA ALA A 50 1.45 10.74 -27.56
C ALA A 50 0.37 9.96 -28.31
N PRO A 51 -0.92 10.19 -28.06
CA PRO A 51 -1.98 9.49 -28.77
C PRO A 51 -1.78 9.74 -30.27
N THR A 52 -1.57 8.65 -31.00
CA THR A 52 -1.50 8.69 -32.45
C THR A 52 -2.85 9.26 -32.92
N PRO A 53 -2.87 10.27 -33.80
CA PRO A 53 -4.13 10.73 -34.38
C PRO A 53 -4.96 9.54 -34.87
N ALA A 54 -6.27 9.60 -34.73
CA ALA A 54 -7.17 8.48 -35.09
C ALA A 54 -6.94 7.99 -36.53
N ASP A 55 -6.49 8.88 -37.43
CA ASP A 55 -6.15 8.60 -38.83
C ASP A 55 -4.80 7.91 -39.03
N ALA A 56 -3.98 7.77 -37.96
CA ALA A 56 -2.66 7.17 -38.00
C ALA A 56 -2.56 5.84 -37.21
N ILE A 57 -3.70 5.23 -36.81
CA ILE A 57 -3.68 3.85 -36.31
C ILE A 57 -3.27 2.98 -37.48
N PRO A 58 -2.10 2.30 -37.43
CA PRO A 58 -1.65 1.46 -38.55
C PRO A 58 -2.71 0.44 -38.89
N ASP A 59 -2.90 0.19 -40.20
CA ASP A 59 -3.69 -0.96 -40.62
C ASP A 59 -3.11 -2.22 -39.96
N LYS A 60 -3.90 -2.81 -39.05
CA LYS A 60 -3.51 -3.98 -38.26
C LYS A 60 -3.91 -5.30 -38.90
N THR A 61 -4.02 -5.31 -40.25
CA THR A 61 -4.26 -6.53 -41.00
C THR A 61 -3.20 -7.58 -40.69
N GLY A 62 -3.62 -8.75 -40.21
CA GLY A 62 -2.72 -9.82 -39.75
C GLY A 62 -2.13 -9.64 -38.36
N ALA A 63 -2.58 -8.65 -37.59
CA ALA A 63 -2.23 -8.54 -36.16
C ALA A 63 -2.90 -9.63 -35.31
N VAL A 64 -2.27 -9.96 -34.18
CA VAL A 64 -2.84 -10.85 -33.16
C VAL A 64 -3.96 -10.13 -32.41
N ASN A 65 -5.17 -10.66 -32.43
CA ASN A 65 -6.28 -10.10 -31.66
C ASN A 65 -6.18 -10.51 -30.20
N VAL A 66 -6.12 -9.52 -29.30
CA VAL A 66 -6.05 -9.67 -27.85
C VAL A 66 -7.18 -8.90 -27.20
N ARG A 67 -7.94 -9.55 -26.33
CA ARG A 67 -8.95 -8.87 -25.52
C ARG A 67 -8.24 -8.08 -24.40
N LEU A 68 -8.42 -6.76 -24.38
CA LEU A 68 -7.99 -5.89 -23.29
C LEU A 68 -9.14 -5.79 -22.28
N VAL A 69 -8.96 -6.40 -21.11
CA VAL A 69 -9.97 -6.41 -20.05
C VAL A 69 -9.57 -5.44 -18.96
N PHE A 70 -10.34 -4.36 -18.82
CA PHE A 70 -10.23 -3.50 -17.65
C PHE A 70 -11.02 -4.13 -16.50
N ALA A 71 -10.31 -4.62 -15.47
CA ALA A 71 -10.93 -5.14 -14.26
C ALA A 71 -11.32 -3.98 -13.36
N ILE A 72 -12.59 -3.57 -13.40
CA ILE A 72 -13.10 -2.31 -12.87
C ILE A 72 -14.54 -2.47 -12.38
N TRP A 73 -14.97 -1.65 -11.39
CA TRP A 73 -16.35 -1.60 -10.91
C TRP A 73 -17.27 -0.90 -11.88
N ASP A 74 -16.95 0.36 -12.16
CA ASP A 74 -17.70 1.27 -13.01
C ASP A 74 -16.71 2.21 -13.71
N ASP A 75 -17.12 2.84 -14.79
CA ASP A 75 -16.31 3.80 -15.55
C ASP A 75 -16.06 5.12 -14.79
N VAL A 76 -16.91 5.45 -13.82
CA VAL A 76 -16.67 6.50 -12.81
C VAL A 76 -16.73 5.87 -11.41
N GLN A 77 -15.69 6.11 -10.62
CA GLN A 77 -15.57 5.51 -9.29
C GLN A 77 -16.65 6.00 -8.33
N VAL A 78 -17.55 5.12 -7.93
CA VAL A 78 -18.60 5.40 -6.94
C VAL A 78 -18.30 4.81 -5.56
N LYS A 79 -17.40 3.84 -5.47
CA LYS A 79 -17.01 3.17 -4.23
C LYS A 79 -15.87 3.92 -3.56
N LYS A 80 -15.91 4.00 -2.23
CA LYS A 80 -14.82 4.51 -1.40
C LYS A 80 -13.69 3.49 -1.36
N THR A 81 -12.80 3.59 -2.32
CA THR A 81 -11.58 2.77 -2.48
C THR A 81 -10.64 3.47 -3.46
N TRP A 82 -9.40 2.96 -3.60
CA TRP A 82 -8.45 3.49 -4.56
C TRP A 82 -9.00 3.42 -6.00
N PRO A 83 -8.75 4.46 -6.82
CA PRO A 83 -7.95 5.66 -6.54
C PRO A 83 -8.65 6.68 -5.63
N ASN A 84 -9.93 6.98 -5.83
CA ASN A 84 -10.83 7.80 -5.01
C ASN A 84 -12.23 7.88 -5.62
N VAL A 85 -13.21 8.24 -4.81
CA VAL A 85 -14.57 8.56 -5.28
C VAL A 85 -14.53 9.68 -6.31
N GLY A 86 -15.34 9.55 -7.36
CA GLY A 86 -15.43 10.50 -8.47
C GLY A 86 -14.33 10.38 -9.53
N PHE A 87 -13.37 9.46 -9.38
CA PHE A 87 -12.35 9.25 -10.41
C PHE A 87 -12.97 8.72 -11.71
N ASP A 88 -12.75 9.43 -12.82
CA ASP A 88 -13.25 9.05 -14.14
C ASP A 88 -12.23 8.19 -14.89
N PHE A 89 -12.52 6.91 -15.05
CA PHE A 89 -11.66 5.98 -15.75
C PHE A 89 -11.80 6.02 -17.26
N ARG A 90 -12.84 6.64 -17.82
CA ARG A 90 -13.09 6.65 -19.27
C ARG A 90 -11.93 7.22 -20.09
N PRO A 91 -11.39 8.41 -19.76
CA PRO A 91 -10.20 8.92 -20.45
C PRO A 91 -8.98 8.04 -20.22
N VAL A 92 -8.83 7.45 -19.03
CA VAL A 92 -7.73 6.53 -18.70
C VAL A 92 -7.78 5.29 -19.59
N MET A 93 -8.93 4.61 -19.64
CA MET A 93 -9.10 3.40 -20.47
C MET A 93 -8.88 3.68 -21.95
N LYS A 94 -9.35 4.85 -22.43
CA LYS A 94 -9.09 5.28 -23.81
C LYS A 94 -7.60 5.45 -24.06
N ASN A 95 -6.90 6.23 -23.25
CA ASN A 95 -5.48 6.52 -23.42
C ASN A 95 -4.62 5.25 -23.33
N VAL A 96 -4.94 4.36 -22.39
CA VAL A 96 -4.29 3.05 -22.24
C VAL A 96 -4.50 2.19 -23.50
N THR A 97 -5.72 2.15 -24.04
CA THR A 97 -6.02 1.40 -25.27
C THR A 97 -5.24 1.96 -26.45
N ASP A 98 -5.22 3.27 -26.61
CA ASP A 98 -4.51 3.97 -27.68
C ASP A 98 -3.00 3.72 -27.57
N ALA A 99 -2.43 3.87 -26.38
CA ALA A 99 -1.01 3.65 -26.13
C ALA A 99 -0.57 2.20 -26.42
N LEU A 100 -1.36 1.21 -25.99
CA LEU A 100 -1.11 -0.20 -26.30
C LEU A 100 -1.19 -0.46 -27.81
N ASN A 101 -2.21 0.07 -28.48
CA ASN A 101 -2.36 -0.10 -29.91
C ASN A 101 -1.25 0.61 -30.72
N ALA A 102 -0.74 1.74 -30.25
CA ALA A 102 0.40 2.42 -30.88
C ALA A 102 1.74 1.72 -30.58
N GLY A 103 1.95 1.34 -29.30
CA GLY A 103 3.21 0.77 -28.83
C GLY A 103 3.47 -0.69 -29.20
N VAL A 104 2.40 -1.43 -29.63
CA VAL A 104 2.49 -2.84 -30.02
C VAL A 104 1.83 -3.05 -31.39
N PRO A 105 2.53 -2.68 -32.50
CA PRO A 105 1.93 -2.70 -33.83
C PRO A 105 1.44 -4.07 -34.28
N GLY A 106 2.09 -5.15 -33.82
CA GLY A 106 1.74 -6.53 -34.18
C GLY A 106 0.52 -7.10 -33.46
N VAL A 107 -0.13 -6.32 -32.58
CA VAL A 107 -1.28 -6.75 -31.77
C VAL A 107 -2.42 -5.74 -31.89
N LYS A 108 -3.65 -6.23 -32.00
CA LYS A 108 -4.87 -5.43 -31.92
C LYS A 108 -5.53 -5.66 -30.57
N PHE A 109 -5.55 -4.64 -29.74
CA PHE A 109 -6.21 -4.68 -28.44
C PHE A 109 -7.66 -4.24 -28.56
N VAL A 110 -8.59 -5.12 -28.15
CA VAL A 110 -10.04 -4.87 -28.19
C VAL A 110 -10.53 -4.68 -26.76
N PRO A 111 -10.89 -3.45 -26.33
CA PRO A 111 -11.24 -3.16 -24.94
C PRO A 111 -12.57 -3.79 -24.52
N GLY A 112 -12.67 -4.13 -23.23
CA GLY A 112 -13.86 -4.56 -22.56
C GLY A 112 -13.71 -4.37 -21.04
N MET A 113 -14.80 -4.39 -20.28
CA MET A 113 -14.82 -4.22 -18.85
C MET A 113 -15.39 -5.46 -18.16
N ALA A 114 -14.81 -5.85 -17.05
CA ALA A 114 -15.35 -6.90 -16.18
C ALA A 114 -15.04 -6.61 -14.72
N PHE A 115 -16.04 -6.79 -13.86
CA PHE A 115 -15.85 -6.66 -12.41
C PHE A 115 -15.54 -8.01 -11.76
N ASP A 116 -16.28 -9.04 -12.12
CA ASP A 116 -16.29 -10.35 -11.49
C ASP A 116 -16.30 -11.52 -12.48
N GLY A 117 -16.55 -12.70 -11.98
CA GLY A 117 -16.66 -13.90 -12.80
C GLY A 117 -17.82 -13.88 -13.81
N ALA A 118 -18.92 -13.18 -13.53
CA ALA A 118 -20.04 -13.06 -14.47
C ALA A 118 -19.69 -12.13 -15.62
N GLY A 119 -19.07 -10.98 -15.32
CA GLY A 119 -18.54 -10.08 -16.35
C GLY A 119 -17.46 -10.74 -17.21
N ALA A 120 -16.57 -11.51 -16.58
CA ALA A 120 -15.57 -12.29 -17.30
C ALA A 120 -16.23 -13.33 -18.24
N ALA A 121 -17.24 -14.08 -17.77
CA ALA A 121 -17.95 -15.07 -18.58
C ALA A 121 -18.60 -14.44 -19.82
N LYS A 122 -19.23 -13.26 -19.66
CA LYS A 122 -19.80 -12.52 -20.79
C LYS A 122 -18.76 -12.20 -21.87
N ILE A 123 -17.57 -11.71 -21.45
CA ILE A 123 -16.46 -11.45 -22.38
C ILE A 123 -16.03 -12.74 -23.08
N LEU A 124 -15.89 -13.84 -22.34
CA LEU A 124 -15.47 -15.13 -22.92
C LEU A 124 -16.50 -15.67 -23.92
N ASP A 125 -17.79 -15.48 -23.67
CA ASP A 125 -18.87 -15.89 -24.59
C ASP A 125 -18.86 -15.05 -25.89
N GLU A 126 -18.59 -13.74 -25.79
CA GLU A 126 -18.42 -12.87 -26.94
C GLU A 126 -17.21 -13.29 -27.78
N ASP A 127 -16.09 -13.57 -27.14
CA ASP A 127 -14.84 -13.95 -27.81
C ASP A 127 -14.89 -15.37 -28.39
N ALA A 128 -15.67 -16.26 -27.81
CA ALA A 128 -15.93 -17.58 -28.39
C ALA A 128 -16.74 -17.50 -29.67
N LYS A 129 -17.69 -16.56 -29.77
CA LYS A 129 -18.49 -16.33 -30.99
C LYS A 129 -17.66 -15.71 -32.12
N SER A 130 -16.75 -14.79 -31.80
CA SER A 130 -15.85 -14.20 -32.82
C SER A 130 -14.78 -15.20 -33.28
N GLY A 131 -14.29 -16.05 -32.37
CA GLY A 131 -13.30 -17.09 -32.65
C GLY A 131 -11.88 -16.60 -32.93
N ASP A 132 -11.64 -15.29 -32.96
CA ASP A 132 -10.40 -14.67 -33.42
C ASP A 132 -9.48 -14.21 -32.28
N VAL A 133 -9.96 -14.10 -31.05
CA VAL A 133 -9.16 -13.68 -29.87
C VAL A 133 -8.15 -14.76 -29.51
N LYS A 134 -6.86 -14.39 -29.48
CA LYS A 134 -5.74 -15.29 -29.21
C LYS A 134 -5.22 -15.22 -27.76
N GLY A 135 -5.52 -14.13 -27.04
CA GLY A 135 -5.06 -13.95 -25.66
C GLY A 135 -5.80 -12.83 -24.95
N TYR A 136 -5.46 -12.64 -23.68
CA TYR A 136 -6.08 -11.65 -22.80
C TYR A 136 -5.02 -10.80 -22.11
N LEU A 137 -5.14 -9.48 -22.22
CA LEU A 137 -4.46 -8.52 -21.36
C LEU A 137 -5.47 -8.02 -20.32
N VAL A 138 -5.26 -8.34 -19.05
CA VAL A 138 -6.13 -7.89 -17.95
C VAL A 138 -5.41 -6.83 -17.14
N ILE A 139 -5.98 -5.63 -17.03
CA ILE A 139 -5.45 -4.54 -16.20
C ILE A 139 -6.36 -4.37 -14.99
N GLN A 140 -5.80 -4.55 -13.80
CA GLN A 140 -6.52 -4.37 -12.53
C GLN A 140 -6.65 -2.88 -12.23
N MET A 141 -7.84 -2.31 -12.44
CA MET A 141 -8.08 -0.86 -12.29
C MET A 141 -8.47 -0.45 -10.87
N ASN A 142 -9.06 -1.36 -10.09
CA ASN A 142 -9.44 -1.17 -8.67
C ASN A 142 -8.96 -2.36 -7.84
N SER A 143 -8.96 -2.22 -6.50
CA SER A 143 -8.51 -3.28 -5.60
C SER A 143 -9.46 -4.50 -5.57
N TRP A 144 -10.76 -4.32 -5.73
CA TRP A 144 -11.76 -5.35 -5.45
C TRP A 144 -12.24 -6.21 -6.64
N PRO A 145 -12.17 -5.80 -7.93
CA PRO A 145 -12.57 -6.64 -9.05
C PRO A 145 -11.85 -7.99 -9.06
N LYS A 146 -12.58 -9.06 -9.39
CA LYS A 146 -12.09 -10.45 -9.41
C LYS A 146 -12.17 -11.07 -10.80
N ALA A 147 -12.12 -10.27 -11.85
CA ALA A 147 -12.28 -10.69 -13.24
C ALA A 147 -11.22 -11.71 -13.68
N ILE A 148 -9.96 -11.55 -13.23
CA ILE A 148 -8.84 -12.41 -13.67
C ILE A 148 -9.12 -13.90 -13.46
N ALA A 149 -9.71 -14.28 -12.31
CA ALA A 149 -10.03 -15.67 -11.99
C ALA A 149 -11.07 -16.29 -12.95
N GLY A 150 -11.89 -15.45 -13.57
CA GLY A 150 -12.80 -15.83 -14.66
C GLY A 150 -12.11 -15.93 -16.00
N ILE A 151 -11.34 -14.92 -16.36
CA ILE A 151 -10.65 -14.81 -17.66
C ILE A 151 -9.68 -15.97 -17.92
N VAL A 152 -8.87 -16.37 -16.91
CA VAL A 152 -7.91 -17.47 -17.08
C VAL A 152 -8.57 -18.82 -17.39
N LYS A 153 -9.88 -18.97 -17.19
CA LYS A 153 -10.63 -20.17 -17.58
C LYS A 153 -10.72 -20.38 -19.09
N ALA A 154 -10.45 -19.34 -19.87
CA ALA A 154 -10.34 -19.45 -21.32
C ALA A 154 -9.22 -20.40 -21.78
N GLY A 155 -8.22 -20.68 -20.90
CA GLY A 155 -7.05 -21.49 -21.25
C GLY A 155 -6.21 -20.87 -22.37
N LYS A 156 -6.24 -19.54 -22.52
CA LYS A 156 -5.47 -18.78 -23.52
C LYS A 156 -4.41 -17.93 -22.83
N PRO A 157 -3.31 -17.57 -23.54
CA PRO A 157 -2.28 -16.68 -23.05
C PRO A 157 -2.84 -15.44 -22.38
N THR A 158 -2.46 -15.21 -21.11
CA THR A 158 -3.01 -14.12 -20.29
C THR A 158 -1.89 -13.33 -19.61
N LEU A 159 -1.82 -12.03 -19.90
CA LEU A 159 -0.98 -11.07 -19.18
C LEU A 159 -1.82 -10.31 -18.15
N PHE A 160 -1.43 -10.35 -16.88
CA PHE A 160 -2.13 -9.65 -15.79
C PHE A 160 -1.28 -8.49 -15.28
N CYS A 161 -1.77 -7.27 -15.44
CA CYS A 161 -1.06 -6.05 -15.07
C CYS A 161 -1.78 -5.29 -13.97
N SER A 162 -1.01 -4.61 -13.11
CA SER A 162 -1.54 -3.64 -12.15
C SER A 162 -1.72 -2.27 -12.82
N PHE A 163 -2.73 -1.51 -12.40
CA PHE A 163 -2.81 -0.08 -12.71
C PHE A 163 -2.25 0.71 -11.53
N PRO A 164 -1.24 1.57 -11.76
CA PRO A 164 -0.52 2.28 -10.70
C PRO A 164 -1.44 3.02 -9.71
N TYR A 165 -1.23 2.82 -8.41
CA TYR A 165 -1.93 3.48 -7.31
C TYR A 165 -3.47 3.43 -7.38
N SER A 166 -4.00 2.38 -8.01
CA SER A 166 -5.44 2.17 -8.13
C SER A 166 -5.83 0.72 -7.87
N GLY A 167 -5.41 -0.22 -8.71
CA GLY A 167 -5.74 -1.64 -8.61
C GLY A 167 -4.72 -2.51 -7.87
N ILE A 168 -3.59 -1.96 -7.48
CA ILE A 168 -2.39 -2.71 -7.16
C ILE A 168 -2.55 -3.67 -5.95
N GLY A 169 -3.15 -3.26 -4.84
CA GLY A 169 -3.36 -4.16 -3.70
C GLY A 169 -4.24 -5.37 -4.04
N GLY A 170 -5.30 -5.18 -4.82
CA GLY A 170 -6.13 -6.29 -5.33
C GLY A 170 -5.39 -7.15 -6.32
N TRP A 171 -4.54 -6.53 -7.14
CA TRP A 171 -3.68 -7.22 -8.08
C TRP A 171 -2.72 -8.16 -7.34
N ASP A 172 -2.02 -7.68 -6.31
CA ASP A 172 -1.05 -8.46 -5.53
C ASP A 172 -1.66 -9.75 -4.99
N VAL A 173 -2.83 -9.66 -4.36
CA VAL A 173 -3.55 -10.83 -3.81
C VAL A 173 -3.95 -11.80 -4.92
N GLN A 174 -4.49 -11.31 -6.03
CA GLN A 174 -4.96 -12.17 -7.10
C GLN A 174 -3.81 -12.78 -7.89
N ASN A 175 -2.73 -12.02 -8.15
CA ASN A 175 -1.53 -12.53 -8.82
C ASN A 175 -0.91 -13.67 -8.00
N ALA A 176 -0.73 -13.49 -6.69
CA ALA A 176 -0.20 -14.54 -5.82
C ALA A 176 -1.06 -15.83 -5.88
N ALA A 177 -2.39 -15.68 -5.92
CA ALA A 177 -3.30 -16.81 -6.08
C ALA A 177 -3.14 -17.51 -7.44
N MET A 178 -2.94 -16.77 -8.54
CA MET A 178 -2.70 -17.35 -9.87
C MET A 178 -1.37 -18.13 -9.90
N LEU A 179 -0.32 -17.55 -9.33
CA LEU A 179 1.00 -18.19 -9.24
C LEU A 179 0.95 -19.52 -8.46
N ARG A 180 0.27 -19.54 -7.28
CA ARG A 180 0.14 -20.76 -6.50
C ARG A 180 -0.73 -21.83 -7.16
N ARG A 181 -1.74 -21.42 -7.95
CA ARG A 181 -2.55 -22.35 -8.74
C ARG A 181 -1.82 -22.85 -9.98
N LYS A 182 -0.62 -22.30 -10.27
CA LYS A 182 0.19 -22.66 -11.45
C LYS A 182 -0.63 -22.56 -12.73
N VAL A 183 -1.34 -21.42 -12.88
CA VAL A 183 -2.14 -21.15 -14.09
C VAL A 183 -1.22 -21.20 -15.31
N LYS A 184 -1.61 -21.99 -16.33
CA LYS A 184 -0.83 -22.13 -17.57
C LYS A 184 -0.98 -20.89 -18.45
N ASP A 185 0.00 -20.67 -19.31
CA ASP A 185 0.02 -19.56 -20.26
C ASP A 185 -0.24 -18.19 -19.61
N TYR A 186 0.28 -18.04 -18.39
CA TYR A 186 0.06 -16.88 -17.52
C TYR A 186 1.37 -16.13 -17.28
N ALA A 187 1.34 -14.83 -17.54
CA ALA A 187 2.40 -13.89 -17.21
C ALA A 187 1.83 -12.67 -16.48
N PHE A 188 2.70 -11.88 -15.86
CA PHE A 188 2.27 -10.70 -15.11
C PHE A 188 3.29 -9.57 -15.16
N MET A 189 2.81 -8.34 -14.88
CA MET A 189 3.60 -7.13 -14.72
C MET A 189 3.03 -6.28 -13.59
N SER A 190 3.87 -5.85 -12.66
CA SER A 190 3.55 -4.85 -11.65
C SER A 190 4.62 -3.78 -11.62
N SER A 191 4.35 -2.67 -12.27
CA SER A 191 5.26 -1.53 -12.39
C SER A 191 4.46 -0.25 -12.23
N LEU A 192 5.05 0.74 -11.59
CA LEU A 192 4.50 2.09 -11.54
C LEU A 192 4.82 2.89 -12.81
N ASP A 193 5.74 2.40 -13.65
CA ASP A 193 5.94 2.88 -15.01
C ASP A 193 5.06 2.09 -15.99
N PHE A 194 4.03 2.75 -16.52
CA PHE A 194 3.09 2.09 -17.44
C PHE A 194 3.74 1.66 -18.77
N SER A 195 4.88 2.23 -19.14
CA SER A 195 5.64 1.80 -20.32
C SER A 195 6.06 0.33 -20.24
N ASP A 196 6.26 -0.19 -19.02
CA ASP A 196 6.55 -1.60 -18.79
C ASP A 196 5.37 -2.51 -19.13
N THR A 197 4.13 -2.06 -18.90
CA THR A 197 2.93 -2.78 -19.33
C THR A 197 2.87 -2.88 -20.86
N ILE A 198 3.19 -1.79 -21.56
CA ILE A 198 3.24 -1.77 -23.03
C ILE A 198 4.36 -2.71 -23.53
N GLY A 199 5.53 -2.64 -22.90
CA GLY A 199 6.67 -3.49 -23.25
C GLY A 199 6.38 -4.98 -23.06
N ALA A 200 5.80 -5.36 -21.92
CA ALA A 200 5.41 -6.73 -21.62
C ALA A 200 4.31 -7.24 -22.60
N ALA A 201 3.39 -6.35 -23.01
CA ALA A 201 2.31 -6.70 -23.96
C ALA A 201 2.83 -7.07 -25.36
N ARG A 202 4.05 -6.69 -25.72
CA ARG A 202 4.69 -7.15 -26.98
C ARG A 202 4.85 -8.67 -27.03
N ALA A 203 4.86 -9.35 -25.88
CA ALA A 203 4.89 -10.81 -25.81
C ALA A 203 3.76 -11.48 -26.60
N PHE A 204 2.60 -10.81 -26.79
CA PHE A 204 1.51 -11.33 -27.60
C PHE A 204 1.88 -11.48 -29.08
N GLU A 205 2.89 -10.78 -29.58
CA GLU A 205 3.37 -10.95 -30.97
C GLU A 205 3.91 -12.36 -31.23
N ALA A 206 4.39 -13.05 -30.18
CA ALA A 206 4.82 -14.44 -30.28
C ALA A 206 3.68 -15.38 -30.75
N LEU A 207 2.42 -15.01 -30.48
CA LEU A 207 1.25 -15.82 -30.85
C LEU A 207 0.90 -15.80 -32.35
N LYS A 208 1.67 -15.08 -33.17
CA LYS A 208 1.55 -15.16 -34.64
C LYS A 208 1.92 -16.54 -35.18
N SER A 209 2.93 -17.15 -34.62
CA SER A 209 3.48 -18.45 -35.04
C SER A 209 3.94 -19.36 -33.91
N GLY A 210 3.98 -18.85 -32.67
CA GLY A 210 4.45 -19.55 -31.47
C GLY A 210 3.31 -20.04 -30.59
N THR A 211 3.69 -20.49 -29.41
CA THR A 211 2.83 -21.12 -28.41
C THR A 211 2.58 -20.20 -27.20
N GLY A 212 1.73 -20.65 -26.25
CA GLY A 212 1.58 -20.00 -24.96
C GLY A 212 2.87 -19.96 -24.14
N ASP A 213 3.71 -20.98 -24.25
CA ASP A 213 5.04 -21.01 -23.59
C ASP A 213 5.97 -19.92 -24.13
N ASP A 214 5.95 -19.66 -25.46
CA ASP A 214 6.74 -18.59 -26.08
C ASP A 214 6.28 -17.21 -25.57
N PHE A 215 4.97 -17.02 -25.43
CA PHE A 215 4.39 -15.82 -24.83
C PHE A 215 4.85 -15.63 -23.40
N VAL A 216 4.73 -16.66 -22.55
CA VAL A 216 5.13 -16.58 -21.13
C VAL A 216 6.62 -16.26 -21.00
N LYS A 217 7.46 -16.93 -21.82
CA LYS A 217 8.90 -16.68 -21.86
C LYS A 217 9.22 -15.24 -22.26
N ALA A 218 8.55 -14.71 -23.26
CA ALA A 218 8.76 -13.34 -23.74
C ALA A 218 8.32 -12.31 -22.68
N ALA A 219 7.11 -12.44 -22.11
CA ALA A 219 6.60 -11.51 -21.10
C ALA A 219 7.42 -11.54 -19.80
N THR A 220 7.78 -12.74 -19.32
CA THR A 220 8.61 -12.90 -18.13
C THR A 220 10.02 -12.39 -18.39
N GLY A 221 10.59 -12.68 -19.55
CA GLY A 221 11.91 -12.18 -19.94
C GLY A 221 11.96 -10.65 -19.98
N TYR A 222 10.90 -10.01 -20.52
CA TYR A 222 10.79 -8.55 -20.48
C TYR A 222 10.78 -8.03 -19.05
N ARG A 223 9.88 -8.55 -18.18
CA ARG A 223 9.78 -8.12 -16.77
C ARG A 223 11.10 -8.25 -16.03
N LEU A 224 11.77 -9.40 -16.15
CA LEU A 224 13.07 -9.63 -15.49
C LEU A 224 14.17 -8.69 -16.00
N ALA A 225 14.18 -8.39 -17.31
CA ALA A 225 15.15 -7.47 -17.91
C ALA A 225 14.92 -6.01 -17.51
N HIS A 226 13.69 -5.64 -17.18
CA HIS A 226 13.29 -4.28 -16.76
C HIS A 226 13.16 -4.14 -15.24
N THR A 227 13.41 -5.19 -14.48
CA THR A 227 13.61 -5.11 -13.02
C THR A 227 15.08 -4.87 -12.76
N PRO A 228 15.50 -3.69 -12.24
CA PRO A 228 16.91 -3.41 -12.02
C PRO A 228 17.51 -4.38 -10.98
N PRO A 229 18.81 -4.65 -11.04
CA PRO A 229 19.49 -5.37 -9.98
C PRO A 229 19.48 -4.57 -8.69
N GLU A 230 19.74 -5.23 -7.56
CA GLU A 230 19.94 -4.57 -6.28
C GLU A 230 21.07 -3.54 -6.39
N SER A 231 20.84 -2.31 -5.91
CA SER A 231 21.77 -1.19 -6.11
C SER A 231 23.12 -1.37 -5.39
N GLY A 232 23.18 -2.22 -4.38
CA GLY A 232 24.35 -2.37 -3.53
C GLY A 232 24.70 -1.14 -2.67
N ILE A 233 23.83 -0.13 -2.65
CA ILE A 233 24.02 1.06 -1.83
C ILE A 233 23.83 0.67 -0.35
N LYS A 234 24.85 0.96 0.46
CA LYS A 234 24.80 0.69 1.90
C LYS A 234 23.86 1.67 2.59
N PRO A 235 22.96 1.18 3.46
CA PRO A 235 22.16 2.05 4.34
C PRO A 235 23.03 2.92 5.23
N CYS A 236 22.47 4.04 5.71
CA CYS A 236 23.17 4.98 6.60
C CYS A 236 23.28 4.48 8.05
N GLU A 237 22.59 3.39 8.40
CA GLU A 237 22.60 2.78 9.73
C GLU A 237 22.93 1.27 9.59
N GLY A 238 23.67 0.74 10.56
CA GLY A 238 23.93 -0.69 10.69
C GLY A 238 22.82 -1.44 11.42
N PRO A 239 23.04 -2.72 11.76
CA PRO A 239 22.12 -3.51 12.56
C PRO A 239 21.78 -2.83 13.90
N LEU A 240 20.51 -2.93 14.31
CA LEU A 240 20.05 -2.36 15.57
C LEU A 240 20.56 -3.17 16.76
N ASP A 241 20.72 -2.47 17.89
CA ASP A 241 20.89 -3.10 19.21
C ASP A 241 19.51 -3.41 19.79
N CYS A 242 19.05 -4.65 19.63
CA CYS A 242 17.72 -5.10 20.01
C CYS A 242 17.68 -5.71 21.42
N LEU A 243 16.48 -5.84 21.99
CA LEU A 243 16.26 -6.69 23.16
C LEU A 243 16.38 -8.17 22.77
N SER A 244 16.77 -9.01 23.72
CA SER A 244 16.64 -10.46 23.56
C SER A 244 15.17 -10.87 23.43
N PRO A 245 14.88 -12.07 22.88
CA PRO A 245 13.51 -12.58 22.82
C PRO A 245 12.80 -12.65 24.17
N GLU A 246 13.53 -13.02 25.22
CA GLU A 246 13.03 -13.09 26.60
C GLU A 246 12.66 -11.71 27.15
N GLU A 247 13.54 -10.74 26.99
CA GLU A 247 13.30 -9.35 27.40
C GLU A 247 12.14 -8.75 26.62
N THR A 248 12.04 -9.04 25.31
CA THR A 248 10.92 -8.59 24.47
C THR A 248 9.59 -9.13 24.99
N LEU A 249 9.50 -10.44 25.26
CA LEU A 249 8.29 -11.04 25.82
C LEU A 249 7.94 -10.47 27.20
N ALA A 250 8.94 -10.23 28.06
CA ALA A 250 8.74 -9.60 29.36
C ALA A 250 8.22 -8.17 29.20
N ALA A 251 8.75 -7.41 28.23
CA ALA A 251 8.37 -6.01 27.99
C ALA A 251 6.93 -5.86 27.43
N VAL A 252 6.41 -6.87 26.72
CA VAL A 252 5.04 -6.81 26.17
C VAL A 252 3.99 -7.52 27.01
N LYS A 253 4.42 -8.36 27.94
CA LYS A 253 3.49 -9.11 28.81
C LYS A 253 2.60 -8.17 29.62
N GLY A 254 1.29 -8.43 29.58
CA GLY A 254 0.28 -7.63 30.28
C GLY A 254 -0.10 -6.33 29.57
N LYS A 255 0.57 -5.95 28.48
CA LYS A 255 0.11 -4.82 27.65
C LYS A 255 -1.26 -5.11 27.07
N LYS A 256 -2.08 -4.06 26.90
CA LYS A 256 -3.41 -4.17 26.32
C LYS A 256 -3.49 -3.50 24.97
N ILE A 257 -4.23 -4.13 24.06
CA ILE A 257 -4.64 -3.62 22.75
C ILE A 257 -6.16 -3.48 22.75
N LEU A 258 -6.69 -2.32 22.42
CA LEU A 258 -8.12 -2.09 22.25
C LEU A 258 -8.51 -2.32 20.79
N SER A 259 -9.52 -3.15 20.59
CA SER A 259 -10.14 -3.43 19.30
C SER A 259 -11.47 -2.69 19.20
N VAL A 260 -11.55 -1.63 18.40
CA VAL A 260 -12.80 -0.90 18.16
C VAL A 260 -13.46 -1.50 16.92
N GLU A 261 -14.23 -2.26 17.18
CA GLU A 261 -15.54 -2.87 17.22
C GLU A 261 -15.46 -4.28 17.85
N ARG A 262 -14.74 -5.22 17.20
CA ARG A 262 -14.63 -6.61 17.65
C ARG A 262 -13.39 -7.31 17.07
N CYS A 263 -12.71 -8.08 17.89
CA CYS A 263 -11.70 -9.03 17.47
C CYS A 263 -12.22 -10.48 17.62
N ASP A 264 -11.75 -11.37 16.76
CA ASP A 264 -12.02 -12.79 16.84
C ASP A 264 -11.48 -13.42 18.14
N GLU A 265 -12.28 -14.18 18.87
CA GLU A 265 -11.93 -14.73 20.18
C GLU A 265 -10.75 -15.72 20.11
N LYS A 266 -10.60 -16.48 19.01
CA LYS A 266 -9.46 -17.39 18.83
C LYS A 266 -8.18 -16.60 18.65
N MET A 267 -8.26 -15.45 17.94
CA MET A 267 -7.12 -14.54 17.79
C MET A 267 -6.72 -13.92 19.13
N LYS A 268 -7.68 -13.41 19.93
CA LYS A 268 -7.41 -12.89 21.27
C LYS A 268 -6.71 -13.94 22.15
N ALA A 269 -7.27 -15.16 22.21
CA ALA A 269 -6.70 -16.25 22.99
C ALA A 269 -5.27 -16.62 22.52
N LYS A 270 -5.02 -16.61 21.20
CA LYS A 270 -3.70 -16.90 20.63
C LYS A 270 -2.68 -15.81 20.96
N ILE A 271 -3.05 -14.56 20.84
CA ILE A 271 -2.19 -13.41 21.19
C ILE A 271 -1.84 -13.42 22.68
N LEU A 272 -2.83 -13.67 23.54
CA LEU A 272 -2.62 -13.80 24.98
C LEU A 272 -1.65 -14.96 25.30
N LYS A 273 -1.87 -16.12 24.67
CA LYS A 273 -1.03 -17.30 24.87
C LYS A 273 0.42 -17.07 24.44
N ASP A 274 0.64 -16.48 23.26
CA ASP A 274 1.95 -16.45 22.63
C ASP A 274 2.79 -15.24 23.10
N PHE A 275 2.14 -14.13 23.45
CA PHE A 275 2.82 -12.88 23.79
C PHE A 275 2.48 -12.34 25.20
N GLY A 276 1.46 -12.88 25.85
CA GLY A 276 0.94 -12.32 27.10
C GLY A 276 0.23 -10.98 26.93
N ILE A 277 -0.11 -10.58 25.70
CA ILE A 277 -0.83 -9.35 25.38
C ILE A 277 -2.34 -9.61 25.47
N VAL A 278 -3.07 -8.72 26.12
CA VAL A 278 -4.52 -8.76 26.25
C VAL A 278 -5.16 -7.94 25.13
N VAL A 279 -6.12 -8.51 24.40
CA VAL A 279 -6.95 -7.78 23.45
C VAL A 279 -8.35 -7.61 24.00
N GLU A 280 -8.82 -6.37 24.10
CA GLU A 280 -10.10 -5.98 24.69
C GLU A 280 -10.95 -5.27 23.63
N ASP A 281 -12.22 -5.64 23.48
CA ASP A 281 -13.12 -4.97 22.53
C ASP A 281 -13.70 -3.69 23.14
N VAL A 282 -13.74 -2.63 22.36
CA VAL A 282 -14.34 -1.34 22.67
C VAL A 282 -15.37 -0.99 21.58
N LYS A 283 -16.46 -0.35 21.97
CA LYS A 283 -17.50 0.08 21.01
C LYS A 283 -17.22 1.47 20.48
N PHE A 284 -17.74 1.79 19.29
CA PHE A 284 -17.73 3.15 18.76
C PHE A 284 -18.37 4.17 19.71
N ASP A 285 -19.46 3.78 20.41
CA ASP A 285 -20.15 4.66 21.34
C ASP A 285 -19.25 5.16 22.48
N GLU A 286 -18.36 4.31 23.00
CA GLU A 286 -17.42 4.70 24.04
C GLU A 286 -16.39 5.72 23.50
N LEU A 287 -15.89 5.48 22.28
CA LEU A 287 -14.97 6.38 21.63
C LEU A 287 -15.63 7.73 21.31
N ASN A 288 -16.87 7.72 20.83
CA ASN A 288 -17.66 8.92 20.58
C ASN A 288 -17.97 9.69 21.87
N ALA A 289 -18.32 8.99 22.96
CA ALA A 289 -18.55 9.61 24.25
C ALA A 289 -17.26 10.27 24.82
N ALA A 290 -16.11 9.69 24.56
CA ALA A 290 -14.83 10.31 24.91
C ALA A 290 -14.53 11.53 24.02
N TRP A 291 -14.83 11.46 22.72
CA TRP A 291 -14.71 12.56 21.75
C TRP A 291 -15.54 13.77 22.18
N GLU A 292 -16.80 13.56 22.59
CA GLU A 292 -17.71 14.63 23.03
C GLU A 292 -17.16 15.38 24.25
N LYS A 293 -16.51 14.67 25.19
CA LYS A 293 -15.98 15.24 26.42
C LYS A 293 -14.66 16.00 26.24
N VAL A 294 -14.04 15.96 25.08
CA VAL A 294 -12.79 16.70 24.84
C VAL A 294 -13.05 18.20 24.91
N PRO A 295 -12.33 18.97 25.75
CA PRO A 295 -12.47 20.41 25.82
C PRO A 295 -12.12 21.08 24.48
N ASP A 296 -12.97 21.98 24.00
CA ASP A 296 -12.77 22.67 22.72
C ASP A 296 -11.46 23.44 22.66
N ALA A 297 -11.07 24.09 23.77
CA ALA A 297 -9.78 24.80 23.84
C ALA A 297 -8.58 23.89 23.58
N LEU A 298 -8.64 22.64 24.08
CA LEU A 298 -7.58 21.66 23.87
C LEU A 298 -7.51 21.22 22.40
N ALA A 299 -8.67 20.98 21.79
CA ALA A 299 -8.75 20.61 20.36
C ALA A 299 -8.26 21.76 19.47
N ARG A 300 -8.65 23.02 19.74
CA ARG A 300 -8.18 24.20 18.99
C ARG A 300 -6.67 24.37 19.11
N ALA A 301 -6.11 24.23 20.28
CA ALA A 301 -4.65 24.31 20.48
C ALA A 301 -3.89 23.25 19.64
N LYS A 302 -4.46 22.04 19.47
CA LYS A 302 -3.88 21.00 18.61
C LYS A 302 -4.00 21.37 17.12
N VAL A 303 -5.10 21.95 16.70
CA VAL A 303 -5.27 22.48 15.33
C VAL A 303 -4.22 23.55 15.03
N ASP A 304 -4.00 24.49 15.95
CA ASP A 304 -2.99 25.54 15.80
C ASP A 304 -1.57 24.96 15.74
N GLU A 305 -1.30 23.88 16.51
CA GLU A 305 -0.05 23.15 16.43
C GLU A 305 0.14 22.52 15.05
N TRP A 306 -0.85 21.81 14.51
CA TRP A 306 -0.80 21.23 13.18
C TRP A 306 -0.59 22.29 12.09
N LYS A 307 -1.31 23.41 12.15
CA LYS A 307 -1.15 24.53 11.22
C LYS A 307 0.26 25.13 11.23
N ARG A 308 0.91 25.14 12.39
CA ARG A 308 2.26 25.69 12.53
C ARG A 308 3.34 24.69 12.10
N THR A 309 3.12 23.38 12.24
CA THR A 309 4.14 22.36 12.08
C THR A 309 4.04 21.57 10.78
N ALA A 310 2.85 21.46 10.18
CA ALA A 310 2.68 20.83 8.87
C ALA A 310 3.29 21.70 7.77
N ARG A 311 3.99 21.08 6.81
CA ARG A 311 4.54 21.76 5.64
C ARG A 311 3.44 22.30 4.71
N LYS A 312 2.31 21.60 4.67
CA LYS A 312 1.16 21.91 3.82
C LYS A 312 -0.10 21.32 4.48
N ILE A 313 -1.21 22.06 4.36
CA ILE A 313 -2.56 21.55 4.62
C ILE A 313 -3.37 21.81 3.36
N ALA A 314 -3.94 20.78 2.76
CA ALA A 314 -4.66 20.90 1.50
C ALA A 314 -5.99 20.16 1.52
N GLY A 315 -7.06 20.87 1.09
CA GLY A 315 -8.41 20.32 0.97
C GLY A 315 -9.13 20.03 2.30
N VAL A 316 -8.54 20.40 3.45
CA VAL A 316 -9.07 20.13 4.80
C VAL A 316 -9.48 21.42 5.48
N SER A 317 -10.73 21.48 5.97
CA SER A 317 -11.25 22.63 6.69
C SER A 317 -10.79 22.66 8.16
N ASP A 318 -10.89 23.84 8.78
CA ASP A 318 -10.62 23.99 10.22
C ASP A 318 -11.56 23.15 11.08
N GLU A 319 -12.81 23.01 10.65
CA GLU A 319 -13.82 22.19 11.33
C GLU A 319 -13.43 20.70 11.27
N THR A 320 -12.97 20.24 10.12
CA THR A 320 -12.46 18.86 9.97
C THR A 320 -11.23 18.62 10.86
N LEU A 321 -10.28 19.56 10.88
CA LEU A 321 -9.11 19.45 11.77
C LEU A 321 -9.52 19.43 13.24
N PHE A 322 -10.49 20.26 13.62
CA PHE A 322 -11.02 20.32 14.98
C PHE A 322 -11.65 18.99 15.40
N GLY A 323 -12.48 18.38 14.54
CA GLY A 323 -13.04 17.04 14.78
C GLY A 323 -11.98 15.97 14.93
N CYS A 324 -10.94 15.99 14.07
CA CYS A 324 -9.82 15.07 14.16
C CYS A 324 -8.95 15.27 15.43
N ALA A 325 -8.82 16.52 15.90
CA ALA A 325 -8.14 16.80 17.15
C ALA A 325 -8.91 16.24 18.37
N LYS A 326 -10.23 16.39 18.38
CA LYS A 326 -11.08 15.73 19.40
C LYS A 326 -10.96 14.21 19.32
N GLN A 327 -10.86 13.64 18.11
CA GLN A 327 -10.69 12.20 17.91
C GLN A 327 -9.37 11.69 18.50
N PHE A 328 -8.28 12.44 18.33
CA PHE A 328 -6.99 12.13 18.96
C PHE A 328 -7.11 12.08 20.49
N TYR A 329 -7.65 13.14 21.11
CA TYR A 329 -7.77 13.19 22.56
C TYR A 329 -8.78 12.17 23.09
N GLY A 330 -9.88 11.93 22.37
CA GLY A 330 -10.85 10.88 22.71
C GLY A 330 -10.22 9.48 22.74
N MET A 331 -9.45 9.13 21.71
CA MET A 331 -8.69 7.86 21.71
C MET A 331 -7.70 7.77 22.86
N LYS A 332 -7.00 8.87 23.16
CA LYS A 332 -6.03 8.92 24.26
C LYS A 332 -6.70 8.71 25.63
N GLU A 333 -7.87 9.28 25.86
CA GLU A 333 -8.63 9.07 27.10
C GLU A 333 -9.16 7.64 27.21
N VAL A 334 -9.64 7.05 26.12
CA VAL A 334 -10.06 5.63 26.11
C VAL A 334 -8.88 4.71 26.42
N LEU A 335 -7.72 4.93 25.79
CA LEU A 335 -6.49 4.20 26.11
C LEU A 335 -6.14 4.27 27.59
N LYS A 336 -6.19 5.48 28.15
CA LYS A 336 -5.92 5.73 29.57
C LYS A 336 -6.92 5.02 30.49
N ALA A 337 -8.21 5.09 30.18
CA ALA A 337 -9.28 4.47 30.97
C ALA A 337 -9.12 2.94 31.08
N HIS A 338 -8.67 2.31 30.01
CA HIS A 338 -8.44 0.85 29.96
C HIS A 338 -7.02 0.44 30.38
N GLY A 339 -6.11 1.38 30.64
CA GLY A 339 -4.70 1.10 30.87
C GLY A 339 -4.05 0.40 29.66
N ALA A 340 -4.45 0.80 28.45
CA ALA A 340 -4.01 0.20 27.20
C ALA A 340 -2.90 1.02 26.54
N VAL A 341 -2.08 0.35 25.73
CA VAL A 341 -0.99 0.98 24.99
C VAL A 341 -1.31 1.14 23.49
N ALA A 342 -2.30 0.40 23.00
CA ALA A 342 -2.66 0.36 21.60
C ALA A 342 -4.17 0.41 21.40
N ILE A 343 -4.61 1.09 20.34
CA ILE A 343 -5.98 1.11 19.85
C ILE A 343 -6.00 0.87 18.36
N SER A 344 -6.78 -0.10 17.91
CA SER A 344 -7.06 -0.35 16.51
C SER A 344 -8.52 -0.10 16.21
N VAL A 345 -8.80 0.76 15.23
CA VAL A 345 -10.16 1.22 14.95
C VAL A 345 -10.59 0.69 13.59
N ASN A 346 -11.79 0.11 13.50
CA ASN A 346 -12.46 -0.12 12.21
C ASN A 346 -12.88 1.22 11.60
N CYS A 347 -11.88 2.00 11.16
CA CYS A 347 -12.08 3.38 10.73
C CYS A 347 -12.94 3.47 9.46
N LEU A 348 -12.73 2.59 8.46
CA LEU A 348 -13.53 2.58 7.24
C LEU A 348 -15.00 2.25 7.56
N GLY A 349 -15.22 1.19 8.36
CA GLY A 349 -16.56 0.87 8.85
C GLY A 349 -17.20 2.01 9.67
N GLY A 350 -16.42 2.69 10.49
CA GLY A 350 -16.88 3.80 11.32
C GLY A 350 -17.19 5.07 10.52
N CYS A 351 -16.22 5.55 9.74
CA CYS A 351 -16.35 6.80 8.98
C CYS A 351 -17.35 6.68 7.83
N TYR A 352 -17.30 5.58 7.06
CA TYR A 352 -18.16 5.40 5.88
C TYR A 352 -19.64 5.17 6.23
N THR A 353 -19.94 4.75 7.44
CA THR A 353 -21.32 4.54 7.93
C THR A 353 -21.79 5.60 8.92
N GLY A 354 -20.96 6.62 9.20
CA GLY A 354 -21.29 7.68 10.16
C GLY A 354 -21.30 7.24 11.63
N LYS A 355 -20.67 6.11 11.96
CA LYS A 355 -20.54 5.63 13.35
C LYS A 355 -19.44 6.33 14.13
N LEU A 356 -18.45 6.93 13.45
CA LEU A 356 -17.40 7.75 14.05
C LEU A 356 -17.67 9.22 13.77
N GLN A 357 -17.41 10.08 14.75
CA GLN A 357 -17.60 11.53 14.66
C GLN A 357 -16.53 12.20 13.77
N ALA A 358 -15.34 11.65 13.68
CA ALA A 358 -14.26 12.18 12.86
C ALA A 358 -13.25 11.08 12.46
N TYR A 359 -12.46 11.36 11.42
CA TYR A 359 -11.41 10.47 10.94
C TYR A 359 -10.27 10.37 11.97
N PRO A 360 -9.81 9.15 12.31
CA PRO A 360 -8.80 8.94 13.35
C PRO A 360 -7.36 9.07 12.84
N CYS A 361 -7.12 9.26 11.54
CA CYS A 361 -5.80 9.15 10.93
C CYS A 361 -4.74 10.07 11.57
N LEU A 362 -5.05 11.37 11.77
CA LEU A 362 -4.15 12.29 12.48
C LEU A 362 -3.97 11.90 13.94
N GLY A 363 -5.02 11.36 14.56
CA GLY A 363 -4.95 10.86 15.93
C GLY A 363 -4.03 9.65 16.06
N PHE A 364 -4.00 8.76 15.08
CA PHE A 364 -3.05 7.64 15.05
C PHE A 364 -1.60 8.12 14.93
N MET A 365 -1.34 9.11 14.06
CA MET A 365 -0.03 9.77 13.97
C MET A 365 0.42 10.31 15.33
N GLU A 366 -0.43 11.08 16.00
CA GLU A 366 -0.12 11.70 17.30
C GLU A 366 0.12 10.64 18.39
N LEU A 367 -0.68 9.57 18.42
CA LEU A 367 -0.48 8.46 19.37
C LEU A 367 0.87 7.79 19.14
N GLN A 368 1.22 7.50 17.88
CA GLN A 368 2.50 6.87 17.54
C GLN A 368 3.70 7.76 17.89
N ASP A 369 3.60 9.05 17.69
CA ASP A 369 4.64 10.01 18.07
C ASP A 369 4.84 10.12 19.60
N LEU A 370 3.83 9.73 20.37
CA LEU A 370 3.89 9.60 21.84
C LEU A 370 4.41 8.23 22.31
N GLY A 371 4.70 7.30 21.39
CA GLY A 371 5.10 5.92 21.74
C GLY A 371 3.92 5.00 22.10
N LEU A 372 2.70 5.43 21.81
CA LEU A 372 1.48 4.61 21.83
C LEU A 372 1.22 4.07 20.41
N PHE A 373 0.24 3.18 20.26
CA PHE A 373 -0.05 2.57 18.96
C PHE A 373 -1.48 2.88 18.55
N GLY A 374 -1.62 3.72 17.53
CA GLY A 374 -2.88 3.93 16.81
C GLY A 374 -2.82 3.22 15.48
N THR A 375 -3.77 2.32 15.19
CA THR A 375 -3.78 1.54 13.94
C THR A 375 -5.14 1.55 13.25
N CYS A 376 -5.10 1.43 11.93
CA CYS A 376 -6.24 1.48 11.05
C CYS A 376 -6.90 0.12 10.89
N GLU A 377 -8.17 0.12 10.42
CA GLU A 377 -8.91 -1.03 9.89
C GLU A 377 -9.11 -2.20 10.88
N ASN A 378 -8.96 -1.93 12.16
CA ASN A 378 -9.05 -2.94 13.23
C ASN A 378 -8.15 -4.16 12.97
N ASP A 379 -6.96 -3.93 12.37
CA ASP A 379 -5.99 -5.00 12.13
C ASP A 379 -5.17 -5.29 13.39
N ILE A 380 -5.69 -6.20 14.19
CA ILE A 380 -5.09 -6.63 15.44
C ILE A 380 -3.77 -7.41 15.22
N ARG A 381 -3.57 -8.03 14.04
CA ARG A 381 -2.31 -8.71 13.71
C ARG A 381 -1.18 -7.70 13.55
N SER A 382 -1.40 -6.69 12.73
CA SER A 382 -0.44 -5.60 12.53
C SER A 382 -0.22 -4.81 13.80
N THR A 383 -1.28 -4.53 14.57
CA THR A 383 -1.16 -3.87 15.88
C THR A 383 -0.29 -4.67 16.84
N THR A 384 -0.49 -6.00 16.90
CA THR A 384 0.35 -6.88 17.72
C THR A 384 1.81 -6.86 17.25
N ALA A 385 2.04 -6.91 15.94
CA ALA A 385 3.38 -6.79 15.37
C ALA A 385 4.05 -5.46 15.73
N MET A 386 3.32 -4.34 15.64
CA MET A 386 3.83 -3.03 16.05
C MET A 386 4.24 -3.03 17.53
N VAL A 387 3.39 -3.54 18.43
CA VAL A 387 3.68 -3.56 19.89
C VAL A 387 4.89 -4.45 20.20
N VAL A 388 4.98 -5.63 19.60
CA VAL A 388 6.04 -6.60 19.84
C VAL A 388 7.38 -6.11 19.30
N PHE A 389 7.42 -5.71 18.03
CA PHE A 389 8.67 -5.34 17.37
C PHE A 389 9.13 -3.93 17.75
N ASN A 390 8.24 -3.04 18.21
CA ASN A 390 8.65 -1.81 18.88
C ASN A 390 9.41 -2.10 20.17
N ALA A 391 8.96 -3.05 20.99
CA ALA A 391 9.68 -3.47 22.18
C ALA A 391 11.03 -4.10 21.81
N LEU A 392 11.05 -5.04 20.87
CA LEU A 392 12.26 -5.68 20.38
C LEU A 392 13.32 -4.65 19.95
N THR A 393 12.93 -3.63 19.22
CA THR A 393 13.79 -2.59 18.68
C THR A 393 14.02 -1.41 19.61
N LYS A 394 13.64 -1.52 20.90
CA LYS A 394 13.80 -0.48 21.92
C LYS A 394 13.15 0.86 21.53
N GLY A 395 12.02 0.82 20.82
CA GLY A 395 11.18 1.99 20.56
C GLY A 395 11.06 2.43 19.11
N ARG A 396 11.65 1.73 18.11
CA ARG A 396 11.35 2.04 16.69
C ARG A 396 9.86 1.89 16.45
N MET A 397 9.25 2.87 15.78
CA MET A 397 7.83 2.82 15.49
C MET A 397 7.58 2.11 14.15
N GLY A 398 6.73 1.07 14.20
CA GLY A 398 6.29 0.36 13.01
C GLY A 398 5.27 1.16 12.22
N TYR A 399 5.34 1.10 10.92
CA TYR A 399 4.40 1.69 9.98
C TYR A 399 3.55 0.60 9.32
N ILE A 400 2.26 0.52 9.72
CA ILE A 400 1.28 -0.35 9.06
C ILE A 400 0.96 0.22 7.68
N SER A 401 0.92 -0.64 6.65
CA SER A 401 0.73 -0.19 5.28
C SER A 401 0.11 -1.24 4.37
N ASP A 402 -0.54 -0.76 3.29
CA ASP A 402 -0.89 -1.52 2.09
C ASP A 402 0.28 -1.39 1.11
N PRO A 403 1.14 -2.37 0.99
CA PRO A 403 2.26 -2.25 0.06
C PRO A 403 1.83 -2.47 -1.38
N ALA A 404 2.63 -1.91 -2.28
CA ALA A 404 2.51 -2.05 -3.72
C ALA A 404 3.87 -2.45 -4.31
N ILE A 405 3.88 -3.48 -5.16
CA ILE A 405 5.12 -3.94 -5.80
C ILE A 405 5.40 -3.09 -7.04
N ASP A 406 6.60 -2.54 -7.11
CA ASP A 406 7.10 -1.80 -8.26
C ASP A 406 8.35 -2.43 -8.84
N SER A 407 8.21 -3.16 -9.94
CA SER A 407 9.33 -3.80 -10.62
C SER A 407 10.28 -2.78 -11.25
N SER A 408 9.79 -1.62 -11.71
CA SER A 408 10.64 -0.62 -12.37
C SER A 408 11.73 -0.04 -11.47
N ARG A 409 11.50 -0.05 -10.15
CA ARG A 409 12.45 0.40 -9.13
C ARG A 409 12.96 -0.72 -8.24
N ARG A 410 12.60 -1.99 -8.50
CA ARG A 410 12.86 -3.12 -7.60
C ARG A 410 12.40 -2.79 -6.17
N ALA A 411 11.24 -2.18 -6.03
CA ALA A 411 10.82 -1.58 -4.77
C ALA A 411 9.46 -2.10 -4.30
N MET A 412 9.27 -1.97 -2.99
CA MET A 412 7.98 -1.98 -2.35
C MET A 412 7.60 -0.55 -1.99
N VAL A 413 6.40 -0.11 -2.36
CA VAL A 413 5.82 1.16 -1.93
C VAL A 413 4.85 0.87 -0.82
N PHE A 414 5.21 1.23 0.39
CA PHE A 414 4.39 1.07 1.58
C PHE A 414 3.45 2.26 1.71
N ALA A 415 2.17 2.08 1.42
CA ALA A 415 1.18 3.15 1.38
C ALA A 415 0.16 3.00 2.51
N HIS A 416 -0.11 4.06 3.28
CA HIS A 416 -1.24 4.14 4.20
C HIS A 416 -1.61 5.59 4.55
N CYS A 417 -2.82 5.77 5.11
CA CYS A 417 -3.32 7.07 5.57
C CYS A 417 -2.85 7.41 7.00
N VAL A 418 -2.05 6.56 7.62
CA VAL A 418 -1.55 6.69 8.99
C VAL A 418 -0.04 6.43 9.01
N ALA A 419 0.71 7.30 9.64
CA ALA A 419 2.15 7.13 9.83
C ALA A 419 2.61 7.97 11.01
N THR A 420 3.57 7.45 11.77
CA THR A 420 4.32 8.28 12.72
C THR A 420 5.16 9.31 11.98
N ARG A 421 5.45 10.44 12.62
CA ARG A 421 6.54 11.35 12.21
C ARG A 421 7.88 10.96 12.85
N LYS A 422 7.85 10.09 13.87
CA LYS A 422 9.01 9.67 14.65
C LYS A 422 9.37 8.21 14.40
N PHE A 423 9.75 7.92 13.18
CA PHE A 423 10.06 6.56 12.72
C PHE A 423 11.17 5.88 13.52
N LEU A 424 12.13 6.65 14.03
CA LEU A 424 13.29 6.14 14.75
C LEU A 424 13.07 6.05 16.26
N GLY A 425 11.90 6.47 16.73
CA GLY A 425 11.49 6.38 18.13
C GLY A 425 10.93 7.70 18.67
N PRO A 426 10.20 7.67 19.80
CA PRO A 426 9.48 8.84 20.31
C PRO A 426 10.38 9.98 20.79
N GLN A 427 11.68 9.72 20.98
CA GLN A 427 12.66 10.73 21.38
C GLN A 427 13.32 11.45 20.20
N ASP A 428 13.12 10.96 18.97
CA ASP A 428 13.70 11.58 17.79
C ASP A 428 12.91 12.80 17.30
N ALA A 429 13.57 13.62 16.49
CA ALA A 429 12.92 14.73 15.83
C ALA A 429 11.85 14.21 14.84
N PRO A 430 10.66 14.85 14.79
CA PRO A 430 9.63 14.43 13.87
C PRO A 430 10.04 14.68 12.42
N ALA A 431 9.76 13.72 11.55
CA ALA A 431 9.89 13.87 10.12
C ALA A 431 8.93 14.97 9.58
N PRO A 432 9.27 15.63 8.48
CA PRO A 432 8.36 16.56 7.82
C PRO A 432 7.06 15.84 7.38
N TYR A 433 5.94 16.56 7.40
CA TYR A 433 4.65 16.00 7.04
C TYR A 433 3.70 17.01 6.41
N GLU A 434 2.72 16.50 5.72
CA GLU A 434 1.60 17.27 5.14
C GLU A 434 0.28 16.68 5.64
N ILE A 435 -0.77 17.49 5.66
CA ILE A 435 -2.13 17.08 5.99
C ILE A 435 -3.00 17.27 4.75
N GLU A 436 -3.69 16.21 4.36
CA GLU A 436 -4.60 16.21 3.23
C GLU A 436 -5.89 15.45 3.58
N THR A 437 -6.90 15.51 2.74
CA THR A 437 -8.10 14.68 2.89
C THR A 437 -7.75 13.20 2.86
N HIS A 438 -8.57 12.33 3.43
CA HIS A 438 -8.44 10.89 3.24
C HIS A 438 -8.52 10.54 1.75
N SER A 439 -7.68 9.62 1.30
CA SER A 439 -7.45 9.44 -0.15
C SER A 439 -8.64 8.86 -0.89
N GLU A 440 -9.40 7.95 -0.27
CA GLU A 440 -10.43 7.18 -0.98
C GLU A 440 -11.72 7.97 -1.21
N ASP A 441 -12.14 8.77 -0.23
CA ASP A 441 -13.41 9.51 -0.26
C ASP A 441 -13.26 11.02 -0.29
N ARG A 442 -12.03 11.54 -0.15
CA ARG A 442 -11.72 12.98 -0.12
C ARG A 442 -12.32 13.72 1.09
N GLU A 443 -12.71 12.98 2.11
CA GLU A 443 -13.26 13.50 3.36
C GLU A 443 -12.20 13.47 4.47
N GLY A 444 -12.53 13.99 5.66
CA GLY A 444 -11.68 13.93 6.84
C GLY A 444 -10.28 14.54 6.65
N ALA A 445 -9.32 14.05 7.44
CA ALA A 445 -7.92 14.47 7.36
C ALA A 445 -6.96 13.29 7.60
N SER A 446 -5.95 13.19 6.77
CA SER A 446 -4.90 12.15 6.78
C SER A 446 -3.51 12.76 6.74
N VAL A 447 -2.51 12.00 7.14
CA VAL A 447 -1.11 12.42 7.12
C VAL A 447 -0.37 11.88 5.91
N ARG A 448 0.45 12.73 5.31
CA ARG A 448 1.57 12.35 4.45
C ARG A 448 2.86 12.64 5.20
N ALA A 449 3.41 11.64 5.88
CA ALA A 449 4.70 11.73 6.52
C ALA A 449 5.82 11.41 5.52
N LEU A 450 6.90 12.19 5.55
CA LEU A 450 8.05 12.01 4.68
C LEU A 450 9.15 11.27 5.45
N ALA A 451 9.17 9.95 5.33
CA ALA A 451 10.13 9.10 6.02
C ALA A 451 11.58 9.41 5.61
N PRO A 452 12.56 9.23 6.52
CA PRO A 452 13.98 9.34 6.19
C PRO A 452 14.40 8.40 5.08
N VAL A 453 15.27 8.87 4.19
CA VAL A 453 15.79 8.12 3.03
C VAL A 453 17.16 7.51 3.36
N ASN A 454 17.51 6.42 2.69
CA ASN A 454 18.73 5.63 2.86
C ASN A 454 18.83 4.91 4.23
N TYR A 455 17.72 4.69 4.91
CA TYR A 455 17.67 3.84 6.10
C TYR A 455 17.41 2.38 5.72
N PRO A 456 17.99 1.41 6.46
CA PRO A 456 17.59 0.02 6.31
C PRO A 456 16.14 -0.14 6.75
N VAL A 457 15.42 -1.06 6.15
CA VAL A 457 14.06 -1.42 6.58
C VAL A 457 13.96 -2.91 6.85
N THR A 458 13.24 -3.25 7.91
CA THR A 458 12.77 -4.60 8.18
C THR A 458 11.25 -4.54 8.21
N THR A 459 10.61 -5.23 7.28
CA THR A 459 9.17 -5.33 7.17
C THR A 459 8.74 -6.70 7.68
N VAL A 460 7.72 -6.72 8.52
CA VAL A 460 7.22 -7.93 9.18
C VAL A 460 5.71 -8.04 9.06
N GLN A 461 5.18 -9.27 9.18
CA GLN A 461 3.77 -9.52 9.45
C GLN A 461 3.64 -10.80 10.28
N LEU A 462 2.66 -10.83 11.19
CA LEU A 462 2.32 -11.99 12.00
C LEU A 462 1.15 -12.76 11.37
N HIS A 463 1.26 -14.07 11.31
CA HIS A 463 0.16 -14.97 10.99
C HIS A 463 0.03 -16.01 12.10
N PHE A 464 -1.04 -15.92 12.89
CA PHE A 464 -1.19 -16.73 14.11
C PHE A 464 -1.58 -18.20 13.85
N PHE A 465 -2.19 -18.49 12.72
CA PHE A 465 -2.77 -19.79 12.38
C PHE A 465 -2.21 -20.33 11.05
N GLY A 466 -0.89 -20.37 10.92
CA GLY A 466 -0.24 -20.95 9.75
C GLY A 466 -0.41 -22.48 9.65
N ASP A 467 0.35 -23.11 8.78
CA ASP A 467 0.30 -24.56 8.53
C ASP A 467 0.35 -25.37 9.83
N GLY A 468 -0.67 -26.21 10.06
CA GLY A 468 -0.79 -27.03 11.26
C GLY A 468 -1.06 -26.24 12.55
N GLY A 469 -1.57 -24.99 12.47
CA GLY A 469 -1.88 -24.15 13.63
C GLY A 469 -0.64 -23.49 14.26
N ARG A 470 0.56 -23.66 13.66
CA ARG A 470 1.79 -22.97 14.07
C ARG A 470 1.79 -21.56 13.53
N GLY A 471 2.10 -20.57 14.36
CA GLY A 471 2.28 -19.20 13.91
C GLY A 471 3.48 -19.04 12.96
N CYS A 472 3.42 -18.00 12.16
CA CYS A 472 4.50 -17.63 11.24
C CYS A 472 4.80 -16.12 11.37
N VAL A 473 6.05 -15.75 11.11
CA VAL A 473 6.49 -14.36 10.94
C VAL A 473 6.97 -14.22 9.50
N LEU A 474 6.35 -13.32 8.75
CA LEU A 474 6.86 -12.91 7.44
C LEU A 474 7.93 -11.85 7.66
N VAL A 475 9.01 -11.92 6.89
CA VAL A 475 10.13 -10.97 6.94
C VAL A 475 10.53 -10.58 5.52
N GLN A 476 10.67 -9.27 5.30
CA GLN A 476 11.29 -8.70 4.12
C GLN A 476 12.29 -7.63 4.56
N THR A 477 13.37 -7.47 3.83
CA THR A 477 14.38 -6.44 4.10
C THR A 477 14.57 -5.54 2.90
N GLY A 478 15.04 -4.32 3.17
CA GLY A 478 15.26 -3.34 2.13
C GLY A 478 15.94 -2.08 2.64
N ARG A 479 15.88 -1.04 1.81
CA ARG A 479 16.44 0.28 2.10
C ARG A 479 15.47 1.34 1.57
N THR A 480 15.14 2.34 2.39
CA THR A 480 14.31 3.47 1.91
C THR A 480 15.05 4.24 0.81
N ILE A 481 14.37 4.44 -0.32
CA ILE A 481 14.92 5.17 -1.48
C ILE A 481 14.17 6.45 -1.80
N GLY A 482 13.01 6.68 -1.16
CA GLY A 482 12.23 7.89 -1.36
C GLY A 482 10.87 7.84 -0.70
N ASN A 483 10.10 8.90 -0.95
CA ASN A 483 8.69 9.02 -0.60
C ASN A 483 7.94 9.37 -1.89
N ASP A 484 6.87 8.65 -2.17
CA ASP A 484 6.07 8.91 -3.36
C ASP A 484 4.91 9.87 -3.04
N LEU A 485 4.70 10.85 -3.91
CA LEU A 485 3.78 11.96 -3.68
C LEU A 485 2.52 11.90 -4.56
N ASP A 486 2.31 10.81 -5.31
CA ASP A 486 1.11 10.64 -6.13
C ASP A 486 -0.16 10.85 -5.31
N ASP A 487 -1.15 11.55 -5.87
CA ASP A 487 -2.40 11.88 -5.17
C ASP A 487 -3.38 10.70 -5.08
N ARG A 488 -3.16 9.65 -5.88
CA ARG A 488 -3.92 8.39 -5.78
C ARG A 488 -3.37 7.52 -4.66
N ALA A 489 -4.18 6.60 -4.17
CA ALA A 489 -3.88 5.74 -3.01
C ALA A 489 -3.64 6.54 -1.71
N CYS A 490 -3.26 5.83 -0.65
CA CYS A 490 -3.05 6.42 0.66
C CYS A 490 -1.93 7.46 0.69
N ARG A 491 -2.02 8.44 1.58
CA ARG A 491 -1.22 9.67 1.55
C ARG A 491 0.26 9.45 1.83
N THR A 492 0.61 8.73 2.89
CA THR A 492 2.01 8.36 3.15
C THR A 492 2.40 7.20 2.26
N LYS A 493 3.48 7.34 1.49
CA LYS A 493 4.03 6.29 0.63
C LYS A 493 5.54 6.25 0.78
N ILE A 494 6.03 5.28 1.54
CA ILE A 494 7.46 5.03 1.72
C ILE A 494 7.92 4.07 0.63
N VAL A 495 8.89 4.47 -0.15
CA VAL A 495 9.47 3.63 -1.21
C VAL A 495 10.74 2.97 -0.68
N ALA A 496 10.78 1.65 -0.68
CA ALA A 496 11.96 0.90 -0.25
C ALA A 496 12.41 -0.08 -1.34
N GLU A 497 13.67 0.04 -1.76
CA GLU A 497 14.34 -0.98 -2.56
C GLU A 497 14.38 -2.29 -1.77
N VAL A 498 13.93 -3.38 -2.37
CA VAL A 498 13.90 -4.70 -1.74
C VAL A 498 15.24 -5.39 -1.91
N THR A 499 15.81 -5.89 -0.82
CA THR A 499 17.05 -6.71 -0.85
C THR A 499 16.70 -8.18 -0.95
N GLY A 500 17.60 -8.99 -1.56
CA GLY A 500 17.43 -10.42 -1.73
C GLY A 500 16.65 -10.81 -2.99
N ASP A 501 15.81 -11.83 -2.89
CA ASP A 501 15.08 -12.38 -4.03
C ASP A 501 13.74 -11.65 -4.25
N PHE A 502 13.76 -10.60 -5.08
CA PHE A 502 12.59 -9.78 -5.37
C PHE A 502 11.39 -10.57 -5.94
N GLU A 503 11.64 -11.66 -6.67
CA GLU A 503 10.59 -12.48 -7.26
C GLU A 503 9.69 -13.15 -6.21
N LYS A 504 10.20 -13.41 -5.01
CA LYS A 504 9.39 -13.94 -3.91
C LYS A 504 8.30 -12.97 -3.46
N SER A 505 8.51 -11.67 -3.62
CA SER A 505 7.52 -10.65 -3.24
C SER A 505 6.16 -10.85 -3.92
N TYR A 506 6.11 -11.52 -5.08
CA TYR A 506 4.85 -11.74 -5.79
C TYR A 506 4.01 -12.91 -5.28
N GLY A 507 4.56 -13.81 -4.47
CA GLY A 507 3.99 -15.15 -4.27
C GLY A 507 3.12 -15.34 -3.01
N LEU A 508 3.05 -14.39 -2.09
CA LEU A 508 2.55 -14.64 -0.72
C LEU A 508 1.32 -13.83 -0.30
N TRP A 509 0.89 -12.85 -1.10
CA TRP A 509 -0.11 -11.87 -0.69
C TRP A 509 -1.47 -12.44 -0.29
N ASP A 510 -1.96 -13.43 -0.99
CA ASP A 510 -3.24 -14.05 -0.71
C ASP A 510 -3.26 -14.92 0.56
N LEU A 511 -2.09 -15.22 1.13
CA LEU A 511 -1.93 -15.92 2.42
C LEU A 511 -1.80 -14.97 3.61
N TRP A 512 -1.20 -13.79 3.40
CA TRP A 512 -0.80 -12.88 4.46
C TRP A 512 -1.72 -11.67 4.64
N GLY A 513 -2.63 -11.44 3.70
CA GLY A 513 -3.56 -10.31 3.71
C GLY A 513 -2.91 -9.00 3.27
N TRP A 514 -3.63 -7.91 3.46
CA TRP A 514 -3.33 -6.61 2.86
C TRP A 514 -2.14 -5.91 3.49
N HIS A 515 -2.04 -5.92 4.83
CA HIS A 515 -1.06 -5.10 5.52
C HIS A 515 0.29 -5.77 5.75
N ARG A 516 1.33 -4.95 5.76
CA ARG A 516 2.65 -5.20 6.32
C ARG A 516 2.96 -4.13 7.36
N VAL A 517 3.90 -4.42 8.26
CA VAL A 517 4.41 -3.45 9.24
C VAL A 517 5.89 -3.24 8.96
N THR A 518 6.24 -2.03 8.56
CA THR A 518 7.60 -1.66 8.16
C THR A 518 8.25 -0.81 9.24
N PHE A 519 9.45 -1.18 9.64
CA PHE A 519 10.30 -0.45 10.58
C PHE A 519 11.55 0.06 9.87
N LEU A 520 11.95 1.27 10.17
CA LEU A 520 13.27 1.76 9.77
C LEU A 520 14.31 1.18 10.73
N GLY A 521 15.15 0.27 10.25
CA GLY A 521 16.17 -0.43 11.01
C GLY A 521 16.44 -1.84 10.47
N ASP A 522 17.68 -2.30 10.61
CA ASP A 522 18.06 -3.70 10.33
C ASP A 522 18.02 -4.50 11.64
N PHE A 523 17.03 -5.37 11.76
CA PHE A 523 16.88 -6.31 12.90
C PHE A 523 16.33 -7.68 12.45
N LYS A 524 16.59 -8.04 11.19
CA LYS A 524 16.18 -9.34 10.62
C LYS A 524 16.59 -10.51 11.51
N LYS A 525 17.85 -10.54 11.98
CA LYS A 525 18.38 -11.61 12.82
C LYS A 525 17.65 -11.71 14.16
N ASP A 526 17.23 -10.57 14.69
CA ASP A 526 16.50 -10.50 15.96
C ASP A 526 15.08 -11.00 15.80
N VAL A 527 14.41 -10.69 14.65
CA VAL A 527 13.11 -11.28 14.29
C VAL A 527 13.22 -12.81 14.17
N GLU A 528 14.28 -13.33 13.54
CA GLU A 528 14.54 -14.77 13.42
C GLU A 528 14.72 -15.43 14.79
N ALA A 529 15.52 -14.84 15.67
CA ALA A 529 15.73 -15.30 17.04
C ALA A 529 14.43 -15.27 17.85
N PHE A 530 13.66 -14.19 17.74
CA PHE A 530 12.38 -14.05 18.41
C PHE A 530 11.36 -15.08 17.92
N ALA A 531 11.22 -15.24 16.59
CA ALA A 531 10.32 -16.24 15.99
C ALA A 531 10.66 -17.67 16.47
N LYS A 532 11.95 -18.01 16.49
CA LYS A 532 12.42 -19.29 17.02
C LYS A 532 12.03 -19.48 18.50
N LYS A 533 12.17 -18.45 19.32
CA LYS A 533 11.81 -18.48 20.75
C LYS A 533 10.35 -18.78 21.00
N ILE A 534 9.44 -18.15 20.23
CA ILE A 534 8.00 -18.36 20.36
C ILE A 534 7.47 -19.56 19.54
N GLY A 535 8.37 -20.31 18.88
CA GLY A 535 8.02 -21.47 18.07
C GLY A 535 7.33 -21.14 16.74
N TYR A 536 7.47 -19.91 16.24
CA TYR A 536 6.95 -19.48 14.95
C TYR A 536 7.92 -19.83 13.81
N ARG A 537 7.37 -20.11 12.63
CA ARG A 537 8.14 -20.28 11.41
C ARG A 537 8.43 -18.91 10.77
N VAL A 538 9.67 -18.69 10.37
CA VAL A 538 10.01 -17.50 9.56
C VAL A 538 9.72 -17.80 8.09
N VAL A 539 9.10 -16.84 7.41
CA VAL A 539 8.82 -16.87 5.98
C VAL A 539 9.42 -15.61 5.36
N TYR A 540 10.36 -15.81 4.43
CA TYR A 540 11.02 -14.70 3.75
C TYR A 540 10.23 -14.29 2.50
N GLU A 541 9.87 -13.01 2.41
CA GLU A 541 9.19 -12.43 1.26
C GLU A 541 10.17 -11.87 0.21
N SER A 542 11.47 -11.87 0.53
CA SER A 542 12.55 -11.53 -0.41
C SER A 542 13.84 -12.27 -0.09
#